data_91f888b11eb9fbb2a19e70501e8fe701
#
_entry.id   91f888b11eb9fbb2a19e70501e8fe701
#
_cell.length_a   1.000
_cell.length_b   1.000
_cell.length_c   1.000
_cell.angle_alpha   90.00
_cell.angle_beta   90.00
_cell.angle_gamma   90.00
#
_symmetry.space_group_name_H-M   'P 1'
#
loop_
_entity.id
_entity.type
_entity.pdbx_description
1 polymer ?
#
loop_
_entity_poly.entity_id
_entity_poly.type
_entity_poly.pdbx_seq_one_letter_code
_entity_poly.pdbx_strand_id
1 'polypeptide(L)'
;MPPSGRRHEVLSYRRLERGLEIRDCAMARFPYATPAQFAELVRQGGFPEQTPQTNAFSMLAHAPAVSAPALRLVFALLTETALDPRLRELAILRVAQRCDGPYVWGQHVAIARTGGVTDAQTTALERGEAPADLFTERERTVFAYADEVLDGPRSSDDTFAAVRELFSPRQVVELVLLIGYFRMVCSAMTTLDVEVESPFGAKVLDLVRDASDSEDAVVRKEA
;
A
#
# COMPACT_ATOMS: atom_id res chain seq x y z
N MET A 1 -35.51 -10.57 17.54
CA MET A 1 -35.28 -10.37 16.11
C MET A 1 -33.85 -9.89 15.94
N PRO A 2 -32.92 -10.65 15.31
CA PRO A 2 -31.57 -10.19 15.00
C PRO A 2 -31.61 -9.30 13.75
N PRO A 3 -30.74 -8.27 13.64
CA PRO A 3 -30.69 -7.42 12.47
C PRO A 3 -30.13 -8.18 11.28
N SER A 4 -30.81 -8.02 10.15
CA SER A 4 -30.46 -8.59 8.85
C SER A 4 -29.06 -8.20 8.41
N GLY A 5 -28.19 -9.21 8.25
CA GLY A 5 -26.89 -9.05 7.65
C GLY A 5 -27.01 -8.52 6.22
N ARG A 6 -26.49 -7.32 5.98
CA ARG A 6 -26.17 -6.86 4.63
C ARG A 6 -25.01 -7.72 4.12
N ARG A 7 -25.29 -8.60 3.17
CA ARG A 7 -24.25 -9.22 2.35
C ARG A 7 -23.62 -8.09 1.54
N HIS A 8 -22.41 -7.72 1.87
CA HIS A 8 -21.56 -6.94 0.97
C HIS A 8 -21.29 -7.85 -0.23
N GLU A 9 -21.89 -7.54 -1.37
CA GLU A 9 -21.45 -8.09 -2.65
C GLU A 9 -19.99 -7.65 -2.83
N VAL A 10 -19.10 -8.63 -2.81
CA VAL A 10 -17.68 -8.45 -3.18
C VAL A 10 -17.68 -8.02 -4.64
N LEU A 11 -17.49 -6.74 -4.89
CA LEU A 11 -17.23 -6.21 -6.24
C LEU A 11 -15.88 -6.79 -6.68
N SER A 12 -15.96 -7.97 -7.31
CA SER A 12 -14.78 -8.72 -7.71
C SER A 12 -13.95 -7.92 -8.73
N TYR A 13 -12.65 -7.84 -8.50
CA TYR A 13 -11.62 -7.38 -9.45
C TYR A 13 -11.69 -8.09 -10.83
N ARG A 14 -12.44 -9.18 -10.95
CA ARG A 14 -12.79 -9.85 -12.21
C ARG A 14 -13.40 -8.93 -13.30
N ARG A 15 -13.71 -7.67 -12.97
CA ARG A 15 -14.28 -6.70 -13.91
C ARG A 15 -13.25 -6.07 -14.85
N LEU A 16 -11.96 -6.14 -14.56
CA LEU A 16 -10.91 -5.54 -15.40
C LEU A 16 -10.52 -6.41 -16.60
N GLU A 17 -10.79 -7.71 -16.58
CA GLU A 17 -10.42 -8.61 -17.68
C GLU A 17 -11.55 -8.90 -18.71
N ARG A 18 -12.77 -8.54 -18.43
CA ARG A 18 -13.87 -8.64 -19.39
C ARG A 18 -14.24 -7.26 -19.88
N GLY A 19 -13.99 -6.99 -21.18
CA GLY A 19 -14.33 -5.76 -21.91
C GLY A 19 -15.64 -5.15 -21.43
N LEU A 20 -15.56 -4.30 -20.44
CA LEU A 20 -16.68 -3.53 -19.95
C LEU A 20 -16.96 -2.42 -20.93
N GLU A 21 -18.18 -2.41 -21.43
CA GLU A 21 -18.83 -1.18 -21.88
C GLU A 21 -18.47 -0.07 -20.88
N ILE A 22 -17.95 1.02 -21.41
CA ILE A 22 -17.62 2.26 -20.71
C ILE A 22 -18.89 2.66 -19.95
N ARG A 23 -19.06 2.16 -18.72
CA ARG A 23 -19.88 2.85 -17.73
C ARG A 23 -19.10 4.10 -17.39
N ASP A 24 -19.73 5.25 -17.47
CA ASP A 24 -19.22 6.56 -17.11
C ASP A 24 -17.98 6.44 -16.23
N CYS A 25 -16.81 6.86 -16.76
CA CYS A 25 -15.60 6.99 -15.96
C CYS A 25 -16.00 7.76 -14.72
N ALA A 26 -16.10 7.08 -13.58
CA ALA A 26 -16.28 7.75 -12.32
C ALA A 26 -15.03 8.63 -12.15
N MET A 27 -15.16 9.88 -12.47
CA MET A 27 -14.11 10.87 -12.25
C MET A 27 -13.92 11.02 -10.75
N ALA A 28 -12.67 11.22 -10.32
CA ALA A 28 -12.37 11.54 -8.93
C ALA A 28 -13.32 12.63 -8.42
N ARG A 29 -13.68 12.59 -7.13
CA ARG A 29 -14.64 13.55 -6.52
C ARG A 29 -14.17 15.00 -6.57
N PHE A 30 -12.87 15.21 -6.74
CA PHE A 30 -12.27 16.51 -6.96
C PHE A 30 -11.38 16.46 -8.21
N PRO A 31 -11.23 17.59 -8.93
CA PRO A 31 -10.20 17.70 -9.96
C PRO A 31 -8.83 17.40 -9.33
N TYR A 32 -7.96 16.75 -10.06
CA TYR A 32 -6.58 16.58 -9.62
C TYR A 32 -5.88 17.94 -9.49
N ALA A 33 -4.93 18.02 -8.59
CA ALA A 33 -4.15 19.23 -8.37
C ALA A 33 -3.41 19.68 -9.64
N THR A 34 -3.25 20.97 -9.78
CA THR A 34 -2.49 21.57 -10.87
C THR A 34 -1.00 21.20 -10.80
N PRO A 35 -0.25 21.29 -11.91
CA PRO A 35 1.20 21.07 -11.88
C PRO A 35 1.94 21.91 -10.83
N ALA A 36 1.49 23.15 -10.58
CA ALA A 36 2.08 24.02 -9.58
C ALA A 36 1.84 23.52 -8.15
N GLN A 37 0.66 23.00 -7.84
CA GLN A 37 0.36 22.39 -6.54
C GLN A 37 1.13 21.09 -6.35
N PHE A 38 1.28 20.28 -7.41
CA PHE A 38 2.09 19.09 -7.38
C PHE A 38 3.58 19.41 -7.13
N ALA A 39 4.13 20.39 -7.82
CA ALA A 39 5.50 20.87 -7.60
C ALA A 39 5.73 21.34 -6.15
N GLU A 40 4.74 21.98 -5.54
CA GLU A 40 4.79 22.39 -4.15
C GLU A 40 4.81 21.16 -3.18
N LEU A 41 4.02 20.12 -3.46
CA LEU A 41 4.09 18.87 -2.71
C LEU A 41 5.47 18.23 -2.81
N VAL A 42 6.04 18.14 -4.02
CA VAL A 42 7.39 17.61 -4.26
C VAL A 42 8.44 18.40 -3.47
N ARG A 43 8.38 19.74 -3.55
CA ARG A 43 9.30 20.63 -2.83
C ARG A 43 9.20 20.47 -1.30
N GLN A 44 7.99 20.47 -0.74
CA GLN A 44 7.78 20.29 0.72
C GLN A 44 8.16 18.89 1.20
N GLY A 45 8.01 17.90 0.32
CA GLY A 45 8.39 16.52 0.60
C GLY A 45 9.90 16.28 0.57
N GLY A 46 10.66 17.15 -0.08
CA GLY A 46 12.07 16.91 -0.39
C GLY A 46 12.24 15.76 -1.40
N PHE A 47 11.24 15.55 -2.26
CA PHE A 47 11.28 14.50 -3.28
C PHE A 47 12.05 14.97 -4.52
N PRO A 48 12.62 14.02 -5.31
CA PRO A 48 13.23 14.35 -6.59
C PRO A 48 12.25 15.08 -7.52
N GLU A 49 12.74 16.06 -8.30
CA GLU A 49 11.91 16.78 -9.27
C GLU A 49 11.26 15.85 -10.31
N GLN A 50 11.89 14.71 -10.58
CA GLN A 50 11.41 13.68 -11.51
C GLN A 50 10.35 12.76 -10.88
N THR A 51 9.89 13.04 -9.66
CA THR A 51 8.84 12.24 -9.00
C THR A 51 7.62 12.12 -9.91
N PRO A 52 7.18 10.90 -10.27
CA PRO A 52 6.05 10.71 -11.17
C PRO A 52 4.77 11.29 -10.59
N GLN A 53 4.05 12.05 -11.42
CA GLN A 53 2.76 12.59 -11.06
C GLN A 53 1.68 11.51 -11.18
N THR A 54 1.55 10.68 -10.13
CA THR A 54 0.47 9.69 -10.04
C THR A 54 -0.85 10.35 -9.66
N ASN A 55 -1.97 9.65 -9.89
CA ASN A 55 -3.28 10.12 -9.47
C ASN A 55 -3.35 10.33 -7.95
N ALA A 56 -2.79 9.39 -7.16
CA ALA A 56 -2.73 9.55 -5.71
C ALA A 56 -1.94 10.79 -5.30
N PHE A 57 -0.76 11.01 -5.85
CA PHE A 57 0.07 12.16 -5.50
C PHE A 57 -0.58 13.47 -5.95
N SER A 58 -1.20 13.47 -7.13
CA SER A 58 -1.97 14.63 -7.61
C SER A 58 -3.17 14.94 -6.72
N MET A 59 -3.85 13.93 -6.20
CA MET A 59 -4.94 14.13 -5.24
C MET A 59 -4.42 14.66 -3.90
N LEU A 60 -3.35 14.07 -3.38
CA LEU A 60 -2.72 14.49 -2.12
C LEU A 60 -2.09 15.88 -2.18
N ALA A 61 -1.73 16.37 -3.36
CA ALA A 61 -1.15 17.70 -3.56
C ALA A 61 -2.11 18.87 -3.26
N HIS A 62 -3.40 18.59 -3.04
CA HIS A 62 -4.32 19.60 -2.50
C HIS A 62 -4.00 20.00 -1.05
N ALA A 63 -3.29 19.17 -0.29
CA ALA A 63 -2.94 19.41 1.10
C ALA A 63 -1.45 19.15 1.36
N PRO A 64 -0.51 19.89 0.72
CA PRO A 64 0.91 19.55 0.70
C PRO A 64 1.54 19.53 2.09
N ALA A 65 1.14 20.40 3.01
CA ALA A 65 1.67 20.45 4.36
C ALA A 65 1.43 19.16 5.19
N VAL A 66 0.34 18.45 4.92
CA VAL A 66 0.01 17.17 5.57
C VAL A 66 0.48 15.99 4.74
N SER A 67 0.35 16.08 3.43
CA SER A 67 0.67 14.98 2.52
C SER A 67 2.17 14.74 2.37
N ALA A 68 2.99 15.80 2.39
CA ALA A 68 4.43 15.65 2.27
C ALA A 68 5.05 14.78 3.39
N PRO A 69 4.78 15.03 4.69
CA PRO A 69 5.26 14.11 5.74
C PRO A 69 4.65 12.71 5.66
N ALA A 70 3.40 12.57 5.23
CA ALA A 70 2.79 11.26 5.03
C ALA A 70 3.48 10.46 3.90
N LEU A 71 3.83 11.13 2.79
CA LEU A 71 4.59 10.50 1.70
C LEU A 71 6.02 10.15 2.13
N ARG A 72 6.70 10.97 2.94
CA ARG A 72 8.00 10.56 3.51
C ARG A 72 7.88 9.30 4.37
N LEU A 73 6.81 9.19 5.15
CA LEU A 73 6.59 7.97 5.94
C LEU A 73 6.41 6.73 5.04
N VAL A 74 5.64 6.80 3.96
CA VAL A 74 5.49 5.63 3.08
C VAL A 74 6.81 5.27 2.41
N PHE A 75 7.60 6.22 1.98
CA PHE A 75 8.91 5.90 1.42
C PHE A 75 9.80 5.20 2.44
N ALA A 76 9.88 5.68 3.68
CA ALA A 76 10.60 5.00 4.75
C ALA A 76 10.06 3.57 4.99
N LEU A 77 8.72 3.39 5.03
CA LEU A 77 8.10 2.07 5.16
C LEU A 77 8.42 1.13 3.99
N LEU A 78 8.64 1.65 2.80
CA LEU A 78 8.91 0.85 1.60
C LEU A 78 10.41 0.61 1.36
N THR A 79 11.31 1.47 1.88
CA THR A 79 12.75 1.41 1.55
C THR A 79 13.67 1.20 2.74
N GLU A 80 13.26 1.55 3.98
CA GLU A 80 14.14 1.59 5.15
C GLU A 80 13.77 0.57 6.25
N THR A 81 12.72 -0.25 6.04
CA THR A 81 12.30 -1.25 7.01
C THR A 81 13.22 -2.48 7.02
N ALA A 82 13.29 -3.15 8.18
CA ALA A 82 13.91 -4.46 8.33
C ALA A 82 12.99 -5.62 7.88
N LEU A 83 11.80 -5.31 7.41
CA LEU A 83 10.89 -6.31 6.84
C LEU A 83 11.44 -6.81 5.50
N ASP A 84 11.32 -8.10 5.28
CA ASP A 84 11.58 -8.67 3.96
C ASP A 84 10.69 -8.01 2.91
N PRO A 85 11.23 -7.53 1.77
CA PRO A 85 10.46 -6.77 0.78
C PRO A 85 9.25 -7.54 0.23
N ARG A 86 9.39 -8.85 0.01
CA ARG A 86 8.28 -9.69 -0.46
C ARG A 86 7.18 -9.81 0.59
N LEU A 87 7.56 -10.02 1.85
CA LEU A 87 6.62 -10.11 2.97
C LEU A 87 5.90 -8.78 3.20
N ARG A 88 6.61 -7.67 3.05
CA ARG A 88 6.04 -6.31 3.12
C ARG A 88 4.95 -6.13 2.07
N GLU A 89 5.23 -6.45 0.81
CA GLU A 89 4.23 -6.33 -0.27
C GLU A 89 3.03 -7.24 -0.05
N LEU A 90 3.22 -8.47 0.43
CA LEU A 90 2.13 -9.37 0.80
C LEU A 90 1.24 -8.79 1.90
N ALA A 91 1.84 -8.15 2.92
CA ALA A 91 1.08 -7.45 3.96
C ALA A 91 0.27 -6.29 3.39
N ILE A 92 0.85 -5.48 2.49
CA ILE A 92 0.16 -4.37 1.81
C ILE A 92 -1.02 -4.89 0.98
N LEU A 93 -0.81 -5.95 0.20
CA LEU A 93 -1.89 -6.57 -0.59
C LEU A 93 -3.01 -7.12 0.30
N ARG A 94 -2.67 -7.70 1.47
CA ARG A 94 -3.70 -8.15 2.44
C ARG A 94 -4.50 -6.97 2.98
N VAL A 95 -3.84 -5.86 3.34
CA VAL A 95 -4.53 -4.63 3.77
C VAL A 95 -5.43 -4.09 2.65
N ALA A 96 -4.93 -4.00 1.43
CA ALA A 96 -5.71 -3.51 0.28
C ALA A 96 -6.95 -4.37 0.02
N GLN A 97 -6.81 -5.69 0.09
CA GLN A 97 -7.92 -6.64 -0.07
C GLN A 97 -8.95 -6.47 1.05
N ARG A 98 -8.51 -6.37 2.32
CA ARG A 98 -9.38 -6.23 3.48
C ARG A 98 -10.11 -4.89 3.52
N CYS A 99 -9.49 -3.83 3.02
CA CYS A 99 -10.04 -2.47 3.00
C CYS A 99 -10.80 -2.13 1.71
N ASP A 100 -10.95 -3.08 0.79
CA ASP A 100 -11.52 -2.84 -0.55
C ASP A 100 -10.84 -1.62 -1.23
N GLY A 101 -9.50 -1.64 -1.26
CA GLY A 101 -8.64 -0.55 -1.73
C GLY A 101 -8.09 -0.79 -3.14
N PRO A 102 -8.86 -0.58 -4.22
CA PRO A 102 -8.48 -0.92 -5.58
C PRO A 102 -7.23 -0.17 -6.06
N TYR A 103 -7.05 1.07 -5.64
CA TYR A 103 -5.88 1.86 -5.99
C TYR A 103 -4.58 1.24 -5.44
N VAL A 104 -4.57 0.95 -4.14
CA VAL A 104 -3.41 0.35 -3.47
C VAL A 104 -3.12 -1.03 -4.05
N TRP A 105 -4.16 -1.85 -4.24
CA TRP A 105 -4.02 -3.16 -4.87
C TRP A 105 -3.36 -3.08 -6.24
N GLY A 106 -3.91 -2.25 -7.14
CA GLY A 106 -3.40 -2.11 -8.51
C GLY A 106 -1.94 -1.68 -8.59
N GLN A 107 -1.52 -0.75 -7.72
CA GLN A 107 -0.13 -0.29 -7.67
C GLN A 107 0.81 -1.35 -7.08
N HIS A 108 0.41 -2.04 -6.01
CA HIS A 108 1.28 -2.96 -5.28
C HIS A 108 1.36 -4.37 -5.87
N VAL A 109 0.39 -4.85 -6.64
CA VAL A 109 0.50 -6.13 -7.36
C VAL A 109 1.73 -6.16 -8.28
N ALA A 110 1.99 -5.06 -9.00
CA ALA A 110 3.15 -4.98 -9.88
C ALA A 110 4.47 -5.02 -9.08
N ILE A 111 4.54 -4.33 -7.95
CA ILE A 111 5.72 -4.33 -7.05
C ILE A 111 5.91 -5.72 -6.44
N ALA A 112 4.85 -6.33 -5.93
CA ALA A 112 4.89 -7.66 -5.32
C ALA A 112 5.43 -8.73 -6.30
N ARG A 113 5.03 -8.66 -7.57
CA ARG A 113 5.56 -9.55 -8.63
C ARG A 113 7.06 -9.40 -8.82
N THR A 114 7.61 -8.19 -8.78
CA THR A 114 9.07 -7.99 -8.83
C THR A 114 9.78 -8.58 -7.62
N GLY A 115 9.09 -8.64 -6.46
CA GLY A 115 9.55 -9.30 -5.24
C GLY A 115 9.32 -10.82 -5.19
N GLY A 116 8.87 -11.45 -6.30
CA GLY A 116 8.67 -12.89 -6.40
C GLY A 116 7.33 -13.40 -5.89
N VAL A 117 6.33 -12.54 -5.69
CA VAL A 117 4.94 -12.96 -5.44
C VAL A 117 4.33 -13.48 -6.75
N THR A 118 3.80 -14.70 -6.72
CA THR A 118 3.25 -15.37 -7.90
C THR A 118 1.80 -14.95 -8.20
N ASP A 119 1.36 -15.17 -9.44
CA ASP A 119 -0.04 -14.94 -9.82
C ASP A 119 -1.02 -15.83 -9.05
N ALA A 120 -0.62 -17.05 -8.69
CA ALA A 120 -1.43 -17.92 -7.84
C ALA A 120 -1.64 -17.31 -6.44
N GLN A 121 -0.60 -16.71 -5.87
CA GLN A 121 -0.67 -16.03 -4.57
C GLN A 121 -1.52 -14.77 -4.63
N THR A 122 -1.34 -13.92 -5.63
CA THR A 122 -2.18 -12.72 -5.79
C THR A 122 -3.65 -13.08 -6.01
N THR A 123 -3.93 -14.12 -6.81
CA THR A 123 -5.30 -14.61 -7.03
C THR A 123 -5.94 -15.17 -5.76
N ALA A 124 -5.18 -15.88 -4.92
CA ALA A 124 -5.68 -16.37 -3.63
C ALA A 124 -5.97 -15.20 -2.67
N LEU A 125 -5.03 -14.25 -2.54
CA LEU A 125 -5.24 -13.06 -1.71
C LEU A 125 -6.44 -12.23 -2.14
N GLU A 126 -6.66 -12.06 -3.46
CA GLU A 126 -7.83 -11.35 -4.00
C GLU A 126 -9.15 -11.96 -3.53
N ARG A 127 -9.18 -13.28 -3.35
CA ARG A 127 -10.32 -14.01 -2.79
C ARG A 127 -10.40 -13.98 -1.26
N GLY A 128 -9.42 -13.36 -0.61
CA GLY A 128 -9.29 -13.38 0.85
C GLY A 128 -8.70 -14.68 1.41
N GLU A 129 -8.17 -15.55 0.55
CA GLU A 129 -7.66 -16.87 0.88
C GLU A 129 -6.14 -16.83 1.14
N ALA A 130 -5.66 -17.70 2.05
CA ALA A 130 -4.24 -17.86 2.35
C ALA A 130 -3.90 -19.34 2.61
N PRO A 131 -4.04 -20.23 1.59
CA PRO A 131 -3.85 -21.65 1.76
C PRO A 131 -2.35 -21.99 2.02
N ALA A 132 -2.12 -23.06 2.81
CA ALA A 132 -0.79 -23.42 3.30
C ALA A 132 0.17 -23.95 2.20
N ASP A 133 -0.35 -24.36 1.06
CA ASP A 133 0.42 -24.76 -0.12
C ASP A 133 0.95 -23.58 -0.94
N LEU A 134 0.34 -22.39 -0.79
CA LEU A 134 0.77 -21.16 -1.46
C LEU A 134 1.53 -20.22 -0.53
N PHE A 135 1.28 -20.25 0.77
CA PHE A 135 1.85 -19.30 1.73
C PHE A 135 2.53 -20.01 2.89
N THR A 136 3.71 -19.54 3.23
CA THR A 136 4.46 -20.01 4.41
C THR A 136 3.71 -19.68 5.71
N GLU A 137 4.07 -20.35 6.81
CA GLU A 137 3.53 -20.02 8.12
C GLU A 137 3.78 -18.57 8.50
N ARG A 138 4.99 -18.07 8.24
CA ARG A 138 5.36 -16.66 8.49
C ARG A 138 4.46 -15.68 7.76
N GLU A 139 4.13 -15.92 6.49
CA GLU A 139 3.23 -15.08 5.70
C GLU A 139 1.79 -15.13 6.22
N ARG A 140 1.31 -16.32 6.56
CA ARG A 140 -0.02 -16.50 7.12
C ARG A 140 -0.18 -15.84 8.49
N THR A 141 0.86 -15.86 9.32
CA THR A 141 0.90 -15.15 10.60
C THR A 141 0.80 -13.64 10.39
N VAL A 142 1.48 -13.08 9.39
CA VAL A 142 1.34 -11.65 9.02
C VAL A 142 -0.09 -11.33 8.57
N PHE A 143 -0.72 -12.21 7.79
CA PHE A 143 -2.10 -11.98 7.35
C PHE A 143 -3.08 -12.00 8.53
N ALA A 144 -2.98 -12.98 9.41
CA ALA A 144 -3.81 -13.05 10.61
C ALA A 144 -3.63 -11.80 11.48
N TYR A 145 -2.40 -11.36 11.67
CA TYR A 145 -2.10 -10.15 12.42
C TYR A 145 -2.67 -8.89 11.76
N ALA A 146 -2.51 -8.76 10.43
CA ALA A 146 -3.09 -7.65 9.69
C ALA A 146 -4.63 -7.63 9.80
N ASP A 147 -5.27 -8.79 9.70
CA ASP A 147 -6.72 -8.91 9.83
C ASP A 147 -7.20 -8.42 11.19
N GLU A 148 -6.60 -8.88 12.28
CA GLU A 148 -7.00 -8.48 13.62
C GLU A 148 -6.74 -6.99 13.90
N VAL A 149 -5.62 -6.43 13.43
CA VAL A 149 -5.31 -4.98 13.55
C VAL A 149 -6.28 -4.12 12.72
N LEU A 150 -6.79 -4.65 11.60
CA LEU A 150 -7.79 -3.95 10.79
C LEU A 150 -9.20 -4.04 11.40
N ASP A 151 -9.54 -5.15 12.04
CA ASP A 151 -10.86 -5.37 12.66
C ASP A 151 -11.02 -4.66 14.00
N GLY A 152 -9.90 -4.39 14.69
CA GLY A 152 -9.91 -3.74 16.01
C GLY A 152 -8.61 -2.98 16.30
N PRO A 153 -8.56 -2.24 17.44
CA PRO A 153 -7.35 -1.49 17.80
C PRO A 153 -6.24 -2.38 18.36
N ARG A 154 -6.51 -3.66 18.62
CA ARG A 154 -5.58 -4.60 19.26
C ARG A 154 -5.75 -6.00 18.71
N SER A 155 -4.63 -6.66 18.35
CA SER A 155 -4.63 -8.07 18.08
C SER A 155 -4.84 -8.91 19.36
N SER A 156 -5.26 -10.14 19.21
CA SER A 156 -5.30 -11.11 20.31
C SER A 156 -3.91 -11.40 20.87
N ASP A 157 -3.84 -11.83 22.12
CA ASP A 157 -2.56 -12.17 22.77
C ASP A 157 -1.88 -13.37 22.07
N ASP A 158 -2.66 -14.31 21.56
CA ASP A 158 -2.15 -15.49 20.84
C ASP A 158 -1.53 -15.09 19.49
N THR A 159 -2.21 -14.27 18.69
CA THR A 159 -1.68 -13.76 17.42
C THR A 159 -0.45 -12.88 17.65
N PHE A 160 -0.46 -12.05 18.69
CA PHE A 160 0.69 -11.23 19.04
C PHE A 160 1.88 -12.07 19.50
N ALA A 161 1.66 -13.15 20.26
CA ALA A 161 2.70 -14.09 20.65
C ALA A 161 3.34 -14.77 19.42
N ALA A 162 2.52 -15.26 18.48
CA ALA A 162 3.00 -15.86 17.23
C ALA A 162 3.84 -14.88 16.39
N VAL A 163 3.43 -13.62 16.32
CA VAL A 163 4.21 -12.57 15.63
C VAL A 163 5.55 -12.33 16.33
N ARG A 164 5.57 -12.29 17.67
CA ARG A 164 6.80 -12.08 18.45
C ARG A 164 7.80 -13.24 18.32
N GLU A 165 7.37 -14.44 18.06
CA GLU A 165 8.25 -15.58 17.81
C GLU A 165 8.98 -15.48 16.47
N LEU A 166 8.33 -14.85 15.46
CA LEU A 166 8.83 -14.80 14.09
C LEU A 166 9.54 -13.47 13.74
N PHE A 167 9.29 -12.40 14.50
CA PHE A 167 9.73 -11.04 14.18
C PHE A 167 10.39 -10.35 15.37
N SER A 168 11.44 -9.57 15.09
CA SER A 168 12.05 -8.69 16.08
C SER A 168 11.09 -7.57 16.50
N PRO A 169 11.29 -6.94 17.67
CA PRO A 169 10.49 -5.78 18.09
C PRO A 169 10.44 -4.67 17.04
N ARG A 170 11.55 -4.40 16.33
CA ARG A 170 11.62 -3.44 15.24
C ARG A 170 10.64 -3.82 14.12
N GLN A 171 10.69 -5.04 13.64
CA GLN A 171 9.82 -5.52 12.56
C GLN A 171 8.34 -5.52 12.95
N VAL A 172 8.01 -5.81 14.20
CA VAL A 172 6.63 -5.73 14.71
C VAL A 172 6.12 -4.29 14.67
N VAL A 173 6.91 -3.31 15.12
CA VAL A 173 6.55 -1.90 15.03
C VAL A 173 6.39 -1.44 13.58
N GLU A 174 7.33 -1.79 12.71
CA GLU A 174 7.27 -1.50 11.27
C GLU A 174 6.01 -2.09 10.64
N LEU A 175 5.63 -3.31 10.99
CA LEU A 175 4.43 -4.00 10.49
C LEU A 175 3.14 -3.29 10.93
N VAL A 176 3.02 -2.89 12.19
CA VAL A 176 1.85 -2.14 12.69
C VAL A 176 1.72 -0.81 11.97
N LEU A 177 2.82 -0.07 11.82
CA LEU A 177 2.83 1.21 11.11
C LEU A 177 2.46 1.03 9.64
N LEU A 178 2.97 -0.02 8.98
CA LEU A 178 2.65 -0.36 7.60
C LEU A 178 1.15 -0.62 7.42
N ILE A 179 0.55 -1.47 8.26
CA ILE A 179 -0.87 -1.80 8.22
C ILE A 179 -1.72 -0.55 8.41
N GLY A 180 -1.42 0.26 9.43
CA GLY A 180 -2.15 1.49 9.71
C GLY A 180 -2.04 2.52 8.60
N TYR A 181 -0.84 2.68 8.05
CA TYR A 181 -0.60 3.60 6.93
C TYR A 181 -1.41 3.20 5.69
N PHE A 182 -1.32 1.95 5.26
CA PHE A 182 -2.03 1.51 4.06
C PHE A 182 -3.55 1.44 4.25
N ARG A 183 -4.05 1.20 5.46
CA ARG A 183 -5.46 1.40 5.79
C ARG A 183 -5.90 2.85 5.53
N MET A 184 -5.10 3.84 5.98
CA MET A 184 -5.36 5.26 5.75
C MET A 184 -5.37 5.58 4.25
N VAL A 185 -4.39 5.08 3.49
CA VAL A 185 -4.31 5.30 2.04
C VAL A 185 -5.49 4.68 1.32
N CYS A 186 -5.87 3.43 1.62
CA CYS A 186 -7.05 2.79 1.06
C CYS A 186 -8.31 3.66 1.30
N SER A 187 -8.51 4.11 2.55
CA SER A 187 -9.66 4.96 2.90
C SER A 187 -9.65 6.27 2.14
N ALA A 188 -8.50 6.94 2.01
CA ALA A 188 -8.38 8.20 1.29
C ALA A 188 -8.67 8.03 -0.21
N MET A 189 -8.01 7.07 -0.87
CA MET A 189 -8.15 6.84 -2.30
C MET A 189 -9.58 6.39 -2.68
N THR A 190 -10.17 5.49 -1.90
CA THR A 190 -11.54 5.02 -2.14
C THR A 190 -12.57 6.11 -1.85
N THR A 191 -12.40 6.89 -0.75
CA THR A 191 -13.32 7.99 -0.42
C THR A 191 -13.33 9.09 -1.48
N LEU A 192 -12.17 9.36 -2.09
CA LEU A 192 -12.00 10.40 -3.11
C LEU A 192 -12.21 9.89 -4.55
N ASP A 193 -12.58 8.62 -4.72
CA ASP A 193 -12.77 7.95 -6.01
C ASP A 193 -11.56 8.13 -6.95
N VAL A 194 -10.33 7.98 -6.39
CA VAL A 194 -9.10 8.12 -7.18
C VAL A 194 -8.96 6.95 -8.14
N GLU A 195 -8.89 7.25 -9.44
CA GLU A 195 -8.79 6.24 -10.49
C GLU A 195 -7.42 5.53 -10.47
N VAL A 196 -7.45 4.23 -10.73
CA VAL A 196 -6.24 3.43 -10.89
C VAL A 196 -5.66 3.69 -12.29
N GLU A 197 -4.52 4.37 -12.35
CA GLU A 197 -3.75 4.50 -13.58
C GLU A 197 -2.82 3.28 -13.78
N SER A 198 -2.09 3.27 -14.91
CA SER A 198 -1.05 2.25 -15.13
C SER A 198 -0.09 2.19 -13.95
N PRO A 199 0.31 0.99 -13.47
CA PRO A 199 1.15 0.85 -12.29
C PRO A 199 2.49 1.59 -12.44
N PHE A 200 2.71 2.61 -11.63
CA PHE A 200 3.97 3.36 -11.55
C PHE A 200 4.78 3.01 -10.29
N GLY A 201 4.20 2.27 -9.35
CA GLY A 201 4.75 2.04 -8.02
C GLY A 201 6.20 1.55 -8.03
N ALA A 202 6.56 0.61 -8.91
CA ALA A 202 7.94 0.14 -9.03
C ALA A 202 8.91 1.26 -9.46
N LYS A 203 8.53 2.10 -10.42
CA LYS A 203 9.35 3.23 -10.89
C LYS A 203 9.54 4.31 -9.82
N VAL A 204 8.50 4.55 -9.01
CA VAL A 204 8.60 5.50 -7.89
C VAL A 204 9.58 4.98 -6.85
N LEU A 205 9.55 3.69 -6.52
CA LEU A 205 10.48 3.09 -5.57
C LEU A 205 11.92 3.13 -6.06
N ASP A 206 12.16 2.87 -7.35
CA ASP A 206 13.50 2.94 -7.94
C ASP A 206 14.06 4.36 -7.84
N LEU A 207 13.27 5.39 -8.20
CA LEU A 207 13.68 6.78 -8.10
C LEU A 207 14.03 7.22 -6.67
N VAL A 208 13.27 6.74 -5.68
CA VAL A 208 13.54 7.08 -4.27
C VAL A 208 14.79 6.39 -3.76
N ARG A 209 15.03 5.12 -4.13
CA ARG A 209 16.28 4.43 -3.82
C ARG A 209 17.49 5.15 -4.40
N ASP A 210 17.44 5.47 -5.69
CA ASP A 210 18.53 6.15 -6.39
C ASP A 210 18.85 7.51 -5.74
N ALA A 211 17.83 8.24 -5.28
CA ALA A 211 18.00 9.49 -4.57
C ALA A 211 18.69 9.29 -3.19
N SER A 212 18.23 8.29 -2.41
CA SER A 212 18.80 7.97 -1.10
C SER A 212 20.26 7.51 -1.21
N ASP A 213 20.57 6.65 -2.18
CA ASP A 213 21.95 6.18 -2.43
C ASP A 213 22.88 7.33 -2.85
N SER A 214 22.35 8.34 -3.53
CA SER A 214 23.09 9.52 -3.95
C SER A 214 23.44 10.44 -2.78
N GLU A 215 22.51 10.65 -1.84
CA GLU A 215 22.74 11.46 -0.63
C GLU A 215 23.75 10.79 0.31
N ASP A 216 23.64 9.48 0.53
CA ASP A 216 24.59 8.71 1.33
C ASP A 216 25.99 8.71 0.72
N ALA A 217 26.13 8.73 -0.61
CA ALA A 217 27.39 8.81 -1.30
C ALA A 217 28.07 10.19 -1.15
N VAL A 218 27.30 11.27 -1.05
CA VAL A 218 27.80 12.63 -0.82
C VAL A 218 28.29 12.79 0.63
N VAL A 219 27.49 12.35 1.59
CA VAL A 219 27.83 12.42 3.03
C VAL A 219 29.10 11.63 3.36
N ARG A 220 29.32 10.48 2.72
CA ARG A 220 30.54 9.66 2.90
C ARG A 220 31.79 10.27 2.27
N LYS A 221 31.69 11.20 1.34
CA LYS A 221 32.84 11.90 0.72
C LYS A 221 33.27 13.14 1.48
N GLU A 222 32.37 13.66 2.35
CA GLU A 222 32.62 14.86 3.16
C GLU A 222 33.06 14.52 4.60
N ALA A 223 33.09 13.24 4.98
CA ALA A 223 33.53 12.73 6.28
C ALA A 223 34.91 12.08 6.20
#